data_ca26d425d73562c4bbbe751ae1655bca
#
_entry.id   ca26d425d73562c4bbbe751ae1655bca
#
_cell.length_a   1.000
_cell.length_b   1.000
_cell.length_c   1.000
_cell.angle_alpha   90.00
_cell.angle_beta   90.00
_cell.angle_gamma   90.00
#
_symmetry.space_group_name_H-M   'P 1'
#
loop_
_entity.id
_entity.type
_entity.pdbx_description
1 polymer ?
#
loop_
_entity_poly.entity_id
_entity_poly.type
_entity_poly.pdbx_seq_one_letter_code
_entity_poly.pdbx_strand_id
1 'polypeptide(L)'
;MEITDITRESDDAVQEMVVTMTASADEVNTYIEQQFKELAKNEIPGFRKGKAPREVIEREAGGHDIVFARIAEAIVNGEAPAMLDDADVLFIGDPQFNLEKIPTENQPFTFTVSGPVPPEGTLSSYDEVAIEMPPNEATEEEIETQIEELLSVYYNYDVIDD
;
A
#
# COMPACT_ATOMS: atom_id res chain seq x y z
N MET A 1 18.68 8.99 -2.13
CA MET A 1 17.58 9.15 -1.17
C MET A 1 17.78 8.17 -0.02
N GLU A 2 17.33 8.48 1.18
CA GLU A 2 17.45 7.59 2.34
C GLU A 2 16.17 7.62 3.18
N ILE A 3 15.88 6.50 3.85
CA ILE A 3 14.84 6.43 4.86
C ILE A 3 15.43 6.96 6.15
N THR A 4 14.82 8.00 6.70
CA THR A 4 15.32 8.69 7.89
C THR A 4 14.66 8.13 9.15
N ASP A 5 13.42 7.70 9.07
CA ASP A 5 12.68 7.16 10.20
C ASP A 5 11.56 6.22 9.74
N ILE A 6 11.29 5.19 10.54
CA ILE A 6 10.16 4.27 10.36
C ILE A 6 9.46 4.14 11.70
N THR A 7 8.24 4.63 11.77
CA THR A 7 7.42 4.53 12.98
C THR A 7 6.20 3.66 12.73
N ARG A 8 5.93 2.72 13.63
CA ARG A 8 4.70 1.94 13.65
C ARG A 8 3.77 2.49 14.72
N GLU A 9 2.60 2.89 14.32
CA GLU A 9 1.52 3.26 15.22
C GLU A 9 0.49 2.13 15.23
N SER A 10 0.17 1.61 16.42
CA SER A 10 -0.88 0.62 16.59
C SER A 10 -2.05 1.23 17.32
N ASP A 11 -3.16 1.40 16.65
CA ASP A 11 -4.46 1.57 17.30
C ASP A 11 -5.15 0.20 17.33
N ASP A 12 -6.04 -0.05 18.30
CA ASP A 12 -6.57 -1.39 18.67
C ASP A 12 -7.11 -2.26 17.50
N ALA A 13 -7.29 -1.72 16.31
CA ALA A 13 -7.85 -2.42 15.16
C ALA A 13 -6.99 -2.40 13.89
N VAL A 14 -6.12 -1.41 13.70
CA VAL A 14 -5.32 -1.25 12.48
C VAL A 14 -3.91 -0.81 12.85
N GLN A 15 -2.91 -1.51 12.30
CA GLN A 15 -1.53 -1.06 12.41
C GLN A 15 -1.22 -0.14 11.24
N GLU A 16 -0.82 1.08 11.54
CA GLU A 16 -0.34 2.04 10.54
C GLU A 16 1.18 2.16 10.63
N MET A 17 1.81 2.29 9.48
CA MET A 17 3.23 2.57 9.39
C MET A 17 3.43 3.93 8.75
N VAL A 18 4.30 4.74 9.36
CA VAL A 18 4.73 6.03 8.84
C VAL A 18 6.22 5.94 8.53
N VAL A 19 6.58 6.13 7.28
CA VAL A 19 7.95 6.11 6.79
C VAL A 19 8.34 7.51 6.37
N THR A 20 9.39 8.05 7.00
CA THR A 20 9.96 9.34 6.65
C THR A 20 11.13 9.16 5.71
N MET A 21 11.06 9.79 4.55
CA MET A 21 12.07 9.71 3.50
C MET A 21 12.68 11.08 3.23
N THR A 22 13.97 11.11 2.98
CA THR A 22 14.70 12.34 2.65
C THR A 22 15.51 12.17 1.37
N ALA A 23 15.24 13.05 0.41
CA ALA A 23 16.06 13.22 -0.78
C ALA A 23 17.17 14.24 -0.50
N SER A 24 18.39 13.93 -0.89
CA SER A 24 19.52 14.84 -0.79
C SER A 24 19.36 16.05 -1.71
N ALA A 25 20.05 17.14 -1.40
CA ALA A 25 20.03 18.36 -2.23
C ALA A 25 20.45 18.10 -3.70
N ASP A 26 21.40 17.20 -3.91
CA ASP A 26 21.88 16.87 -5.27
C ASP A 26 20.81 16.09 -6.08
N GLU A 27 20.11 15.17 -5.44
CA GLU A 27 18.99 14.46 -6.05
C GLU A 27 17.85 15.41 -6.40
N VAL A 28 17.46 16.28 -5.45
CA VAL A 28 16.43 17.31 -5.68
C VAL A 28 16.80 18.19 -6.87
N ASN A 29 18.05 18.68 -6.94
CA ASN A 29 18.52 19.50 -8.06
C ASN A 29 18.45 18.73 -9.39
N THR A 30 18.76 17.44 -9.38
CA THR A 30 18.67 16.59 -10.57
C THR A 30 17.25 16.50 -11.09
N TYR A 31 16.28 16.28 -10.22
CA TYR A 31 14.86 16.27 -10.58
C TYR A 31 14.37 17.63 -11.06
N ILE A 32 14.79 18.71 -10.41
CA ILE A 32 14.48 20.08 -10.85
C ILE A 32 14.99 20.29 -12.30
N GLU A 33 16.25 19.96 -12.57
CA GLU A 33 16.79 20.09 -13.92
C GLU A 33 16.06 19.24 -14.97
N GLN A 34 15.71 18.03 -14.63
CA GLN A 34 14.95 17.12 -15.51
C GLN A 34 13.59 17.70 -15.85
N GLN A 35 12.85 18.15 -14.85
CA GLN A 35 11.52 18.74 -15.04
C GLN A 35 11.58 20.03 -15.88
N PHE A 36 12.54 20.90 -15.64
CA PHE A 36 12.72 22.08 -16.47
C PHE A 36 13.12 21.75 -17.92
N LYS A 37 13.91 20.71 -18.12
CA LYS A 37 14.24 20.21 -19.48
C LYS A 37 12.99 19.67 -20.19
N GLU A 38 12.10 18.95 -19.47
CA GLU A 38 10.85 18.45 -20.03
C GLU A 38 9.89 19.61 -20.36
N LEU A 39 9.69 20.55 -19.44
CA LEU A 39 8.83 21.71 -19.65
C LEU A 39 9.34 22.61 -20.79
N ALA A 40 10.67 22.73 -20.99
CA ALA A 40 11.27 23.49 -22.07
C ALA A 40 11.01 22.89 -23.46
N LYS A 41 10.62 21.60 -23.57
CA LYS A 41 10.24 20.96 -24.84
C LYS A 41 8.88 21.45 -25.34
N ASN A 42 8.04 22.00 -24.47
CA ASN A 42 6.76 22.57 -24.84
C ASN A 42 6.92 23.84 -25.68
N GLU A 43 5.92 24.16 -26.49
CA GLU A 43 5.91 25.41 -27.24
C GLU A 43 5.56 26.56 -26.29
N ILE A 44 6.55 27.47 -26.14
CA ILE A 44 6.40 28.68 -25.32
C ILE A 44 6.32 29.87 -26.28
N PRO A 45 5.25 30.67 -26.23
CA PRO A 45 5.10 31.82 -27.13
C PRO A 45 6.29 32.75 -27.05
N GLY A 46 6.87 33.11 -28.21
CA GLY A 46 8.00 34.02 -28.31
C GLY A 46 9.39 33.39 -28.14
N PHE A 47 9.47 32.09 -27.86
CA PHE A 47 10.75 31.40 -27.69
C PHE A 47 10.84 30.13 -28.57
N ARG A 48 12.08 29.87 -29.03
CA ARG A 48 12.36 28.59 -29.70
C ARG A 48 12.37 27.48 -28.64
N LYS A 49 11.85 26.29 -29.00
CA LYS A 49 11.85 25.07 -28.13
C LYS A 49 13.20 24.88 -27.44
N GLY A 50 13.18 24.74 -26.12
CA GLY A 50 14.37 24.54 -25.30
C GLY A 50 15.21 25.75 -25.03
N LYS A 51 14.76 26.98 -25.38
CA LYS A 51 15.54 28.23 -25.23
C LYS A 51 14.84 29.29 -24.36
N ALA A 52 13.69 28.99 -23.80
CA ALA A 52 13.01 29.88 -22.86
C ALA A 52 13.75 29.93 -21.52
N PRO A 53 13.89 31.12 -20.89
CA PRO A 53 14.41 31.27 -19.55
C PRO A 53 13.48 30.53 -18.50
N ARG A 54 14.04 30.07 -17.38
CA ARG A 54 13.28 29.37 -16.33
C ARG A 54 12.07 30.16 -15.87
N GLU A 55 12.19 31.43 -15.59
CA GLU A 55 11.08 32.29 -15.14
C GLU A 55 9.90 32.30 -16.13
N VAL A 56 10.17 32.22 -17.42
CA VAL A 56 9.14 32.17 -18.44
C VAL A 56 8.50 30.80 -18.48
N ILE A 57 9.28 29.72 -18.32
CA ILE A 57 8.81 28.36 -18.26
C ILE A 57 7.88 28.19 -17.06
N GLU A 58 8.28 28.66 -15.88
CA GLU A 58 7.48 28.63 -14.65
C GLU A 58 6.14 29.34 -14.83
N ARG A 59 6.17 30.55 -15.38
CA ARG A 59 4.95 31.35 -15.61
C ARG A 59 3.98 30.63 -16.56
N GLU A 60 4.49 30.10 -17.66
CA GLU A 60 3.64 29.34 -18.61
C GLU A 60 3.15 28.01 -18.09
N ALA A 61 3.89 27.38 -17.16
CA ALA A 61 3.51 26.13 -16.52
C ALA A 61 2.50 26.31 -15.35
N GLY A 62 2.13 27.57 -15.04
CA GLY A 62 1.15 27.89 -14.02
C GLY A 62 1.73 28.51 -12.74
N GLY A 63 3.04 28.82 -12.74
CA GLY A 63 3.75 29.46 -11.64
C GLY A 63 4.70 28.52 -10.89
N HIS A 64 5.53 29.13 -10.06
CA HIS A 64 6.58 28.44 -9.30
C HIS A 64 6.02 27.26 -8.47
N ASP A 65 4.98 27.49 -7.69
CA ASP A 65 4.41 26.50 -6.79
C ASP A 65 3.87 25.26 -7.52
N ILE A 66 3.28 25.45 -8.70
CA ILE A 66 2.77 24.35 -9.52
C ILE A 66 3.91 23.52 -10.09
N VAL A 67 4.97 24.17 -10.57
CA VAL A 67 6.15 23.47 -11.10
C VAL A 67 6.83 22.65 -10.00
N PHE A 68 7.04 23.26 -8.83
CA PHE A 68 7.71 22.58 -7.72
C PHE A 68 6.83 21.51 -7.05
N ALA A 69 5.52 21.64 -7.07
CA ALA A 69 4.61 20.55 -6.67
C ALA A 69 4.75 19.32 -7.61
N ARG A 70 4.84 19.56 -8.93
CA ARG A 70 5.09 18.47 -9.90
C ARG A 70 6.47 17.82 -9.71
N ILE A 71 7.47 18.60 -9.32
CA ILE A 71 8.80 18.06 -8.99
C ILE A 71 8.70 17.18 -7.74
N ALA A 72 7.97 17.62 -6.71
CA ALA A 72 7.71 16.80 -5.52
C ALA A 72 7.06 15.46 -5.88
N GLU A 73 6.00 15.49 -6.69
CA GLU A 73 5.34 14.30 -7.20
C GLU A 73 6.30 13.39 -7.99
N ALA A 74 7.17 13.96 -8.82
CA ALA A 74 8.14 13.20 -9.59
C ALA A 74 9.20 12.53 -8.71
N ILE A 75 9.67 13.20 -7.65
CA ILE A 75 10.59 12.63 -6.66
C ILE A 75 9.90 11.46 -5.92
N VAL A 76 8.71 11.70 -5.41
CA VAL A 76 7.95 10.70 -4.65
C VAL A 76 7.66 9.47 -5.50
N ASN A 77 7.09 9.66 -6.69
CA ASN A 77 6.71 8.55 -7.57
C ASN A 77 7.93 7.80 -8.16
N GLY A 78 9.05 8.47 -8.31
CA GLY A 78 10.27 7.88 -8.85
C GLY A 78 11.04 7.04 -7.85
N GLU A 79 11.14 7.51 -6.61
CA GLU A 79 12.08 6.94 -5.64
C GLU A 79 11.38 6.16 -4.52
N ALA A 80 10.20 6.60 -4.06
CA ALA A 80 9.55 5.99 -2.92
C ALA A 80 9.23 4.49 -3.09
N PRO A 81 8.75 4.01 -4.24
CA PRO A 81 8.44 2.59 -4.40
C PRO A 81 9.66 1.69 -4.23
N ALA A 82 10.80 2.07 -4.83
CA ALA A 82 12.02 1.29 -4.74
C ALA A 82 12.57 1.24 -3.30
N MET A 83 12.47 2.35 -2.58
CA MET A 83 12.93 2.42 -1.19
C MET A 83 12.03 1.67 -0.21
N LEU A 84 10.72 1.66 -0.45
CA LEU A 84 9.79 0.87 0.34
C LEU A 84 10.00 -0.62 0.13
N ASP A 85 10.29 -1.02 -1.12
CA ASP A 85 10.62 -2.41 -1.47
C ASP A 85 11.95 -2.85 -0.83
N ASP A 86 12.98 -2.01 -0.90
CA ASP A 86 14.28 -2.27 -0.25
C ASP A 86 14.18 -2.37 1.28
N ALA A 87 13.24 -1.66 1.89
CA ALA A 87 12.98 -1.69 3.34
C ALA A 87 11.99 -2.78 3.77
N ASP A 88 11.52 -3.62 2.84
CA ASP A 88 10.50 -4.66 3.06
C ASP A 88 9.21 -4.11 3.72
N VAL A 89 8.83 -2.89 3.34
CA VAL A 89 7.60 -2.23 3.81
C VAL A 89 6.47 -2.51 2.83
N LEU A 90 5.50 -3.27 3.28
CA LEU A 90 4.31 -3.59 2.50
C LEU A 90 3.08 -2.91 3.10
N PHE A 91 2.48 -1.98 2.34
CA PHE A 91 1.20 -1.38 2.70
C PHE A 91 0.02 -2.19 2.17
N ILE A 92 -1.08 -2.22 2.94
CA ILE A 92 -2.36 -2.80 2.51
C ILE A 92 -3.19 -1.69 1.88
N GLY A 93 -3.25 -1.67 0.53
CA GLY A 93 -3.94 -0.63 -0.21
C GLY A 93 -3.04 0.53 -0.62
N ASP A 94 -3.65 1.69 -0.89
CA ASP A 94 -2.92 2.85 -1.39
C ASP A 94 -2.31 3.65 -0.23
N PRO A 95 -0.98 3.81 -0.18
CA PRO A 95 -0.33 4.64 0.83
C PRO A 95 -0.65 6.13 0.60
N GLN A 96 -0.69 6.88 1.69
CA GLN A 96 -0.86 8.32 1.67
C GLN A 96 0.50 9.02 1.72
N PHE A 97 0.70 9.97 0.82
CA PHE A 97 1.90 10.79 0.79
C PHE A 97 1.61 12.15 1.42
N ASN A 98 2.36 12.51 2.44
CA ASN A 98 2.24 13.80 3.10
C ASN A 98 3.51 14.62 2.86
N LEU A 99 3.31 15.78 2.24
CA LEU A 99 4.36 16.72 1.88
C LEU A 99 4.21 17.97 2.76
N GLU A 100 5.07 18.13 3.74
CA GLU A 100 5.03 19.32 4.61
C GLU A 100 5.47 20.59 3.88
N LYS A 101 6.38 20.45 2.93
CA LYS A 101 6.97 21.57 2.16
C LYS A 101 7.18 21.13 0.71
N ILE A 102 7.18 22.10 -0.18
CA ILE A 102 7.62 21.89 -1.56
C ILE A 102 9.17 21.84 -1.62
N PRO A 103 9.76 21.04 -2.53
CA PRO A 103 11.21 21.00 -2.69
C PRO A 103 11.76 22.37 -3.05
N THR A 104 12.97 22.65 -2.60
CA THR A 104 13.67 23.92 -2.86
C THR A 104 15.07 23.62 -3.39
N GLU A 105 15.58 24.45 -4.29
CA GLU A 105 16.92 24.28 -4.84
C GLU A 105 17.99 24.26 -3.73
N ASN A 106 18.96 23.36 -3.88
CA ASN A 106 20.09 23.17 -2.97
C ASN A 106 19.69 22.81 -1.51
N GLN A 107 18.49 22.31 -1.30
CA GLN A 107 18.05 21.84 0.00
C GLN A 107 17.56 20.41 -0.07
N PRO A 108 17.74 19.62 1.02
CA PRO A 108 17.14 18.32 1.10
C PRO A 108 15.61 18.43 1.18
N PHE A 109 14.93 17.45 0.62
CA PHE A 109 13.47 17.37 0.62
C PHE A 109 13.02 16.16 1.40
N THR A 110 12.19 16.40 2.42
CA THR A 110 11.65 15.35 3.28
C THR A 110 10.14 15.24 3.07
N PHE A 111 9.67 14.01 3.00
CA PHE A 111 8.25 13.69 2.95
C PHE A 111 7.97 12.41 3.72
N THR A 112 6.70 12.19 4.07
CA THR A 112 6.26 11.00 4.77
C THR A 112 5.30 10.19 3.93
N VAL A 113 5.41 8.87 4.04
CA VAL A 113 4.51 7.90 3.45
C VAL A 113 3.84 7.16 4.59
N SER A 114 2.52 7.18 4.64
CA SER A 114 1.77 6.48 5.67
C SER A 114 0.70 5.57 5.08
N GLY A 115 0.45 4.46 5.76
CA GLY A 115 -0.61 3.55 5.34
C GLY A 115 -0.74 2.35 6.26
N PRO A 116 -1.85 1.61 6.12
CA PRO A 116 -2.08 0.41 6.90
C PRO A 116 -1.11 -0.70 6.46
N VAL A 117 -0.58 -1.41 7.44
CA VAL A 117 0.31 -2.56 7.23
C VAL A 117 -0.30 -3.84 7.78
N PRO A 118 0.13 -5.02 7.30
CA PRO A 118 -0.30 -6.29 7.86
C PRO A 118 0.02 -6.37 9.36
N PRO A 119 -0.92 -6.85 10.18
CA PRO A 119 -0.66 -7.06 11.60
C PRO A 119 0.40 -8.15 11.79
N GLU A 120 1.32 -7.94 12.71
CA GLU A 120 2.27 -8.96 13.13
C GLU A 120 1.56 -9.94 14.07
N GLY A 121 1.40 -11.18 13.59
CA GLY A 121 0.89 -12.27 14.40
C GLY A 121 2.00 -12.94 15.18
N THR A 122 1.91 -12.95 16.51
CA THR A 122 2.75 -13.78 17.36
C THR A 122 1.98 -15.01 17.80
N LEU A 123 2.53 -16.21 17.53
CA LEU A 123 1.97 -17.44 18.05
C LEU A 123 2.21 -17.49 19.58
N SER A 124 1.16 -17.71 20.33
CA SER A 124 1.24 -17.81 21.79
C SER A 124 1.91 -19.12 22.25
N SER A 125 1.85 -20.17 21.44
CA SER A 125 2.47 -21.47 21.71
C SER A 125 2.80 -22.18 20.40
N TYR A 126 3.89 -22.95 20.42
CA TYR A 126 4.31 -23.89 19.37
C TYR A 126 4.10 -25.35 19.81
N ASP A 127 3.27 -25.59 20.84
CA ASP A 127 2.99 -26.92 21.33
C ASP A 127 2.23 -27.73 20.27
N GLU A 128 2.46 -29.02 20.25
CA GLU A 128 1.76 -29.93 19.35
C GLU A 128 0.25 -29.90 19.66
N VAL A 129 -0.55 -29.60 18.63
CA VAL A 129 -2.01 -29.69 18.75
C VAL A 129 -2.38 -31.16 18.66
N ALA A 130 -2.83 -31.74 19.78
CA ALA A 130 -3.39 -33.07 19.79
C ALA A 130 -4.78 -33.06 19.12
N ILE A 131 -4.87 -33.61 17.93
CA ILE A 131 -6.13 -33.78 17.20
C ILE A 131 -6.60 -35.20 17.47
N GLU A 132 -7.70 -35.32 18.20
CA GLU A 132 -8.41 -36.61 18.33
C GLU A 132 -9.10 -36.88 16.98
N MET A 133 -8.67 -37.95 16.33
CA MET A 133 -9.35 -38.40 15.12
C MET A 133 -10.62 -39.12 15.50
N PRO A 134 -11.74 -38.90 14.79
CA PRO A 134 -12.95 -39.69 15.02
C PRO A 134 -12.65 -41.18 14.80
N PRO A 135 -13.33 -42.07 15.51
CA PRO A 135 -13.13 -43.51 15.36
C PRO A 135 -13.35 -43.94 13.90
N ASN A 136 -12.48 -44.82 13.42
CA ASN A 136 -12.55 -45.35 12.05
C ASN A 136 -13.71 -46.34 11.84
N GLU A 137 -14.38 -46.70 12.89
CA GLU A 137 -15.50 -47.67 12.88
C GLU A 137 -16.79 -46.94 13.24
N ALA A 138 -17.84 -47.21 12.47
CA ALA A 138 -19.16 -46.69 12.76
C ALA A 138 -19.71 -47.33 14.05
N THR A 139 -20.30 -46.51 14.89
CA THR A 139 -20.97 -47.01 16.11
C THR A 139 -22.27 -47.74 15.77
N GLU A 140 -22.72 -48.62 16.67
CA GLU A 140 -24.01 -49.30 16.49
C GLU A 140 -25.17 -48.32 16.34
N GLU A 141 -25.15 -47.19 17.07
CA GLU A 141 -26.15 -46.14 16.97
C GLU A 141 -26.16 -45.46 15.60
N GLU A 142 -24.99 -45.19 15.03
CA GLU A 142 -24.87 -44.61 13.68
C GLU A 142 -25.39 -45.56 12.61
N ILE A 143 -25.12 -46.88 12.77
CA ILE A 143 -25.62 -47.92 11.87
C ILE A 143 -27.14 -48.01 11.97
N GLU A 144 -27.73 -48.05 13.19
CA GLU A 144 -29.17 -48.07 13.37
C GLU A 144 -29.85 -46.84 12.79
N THR A 145 -29.29 -45.66 13.03
CA THR A 145 -29.83 -44.40 12.46
C THR A 145 -29.85 -44.45 10.92
N GLN A 146 -28.77 -44.91 10.29
CA GLN A 146 -28.71 -45.06 8.84
C GLN A 146 -29.68 -46.10 8.30
N ILE A 147 -29.90 -47.21 9.04
CA ILE A 147 -30.90 -48.21 8.69
C ILE A 147 -32.31 -47.63 8.77
N GLU A 148 -32.64 -46.87 9.83
CA GLU A 148 -33.93 -46.21 9.96
C GLU A 148 -34.18 -45.17 8.86
N GLU A 149 -33.18 -44.35 8.51
CA GLU A 149 -33.23 -43.40 7.41
C GLU A 149 -33.53 -44.13 6.08
N LEU A 150 -32.84 -45.21 5.80
CA LEU A 150 -33.05 -45.99 4.58
C LEU A 150 -34.44 -46.63 4.55
N LEU A 151 -34.91 -47.12 5.69
CA LEU A 151 -36.26 -47.75 5.80
C LEU A 151 -37.36 -46.69 5.71
N SER A 152 -37.13 -45.47 6.16
CA SER A 152 -38.13 -44.40 6.12
C SER A 152 -38.64 -44.09 4.70
N VAL A 153 -37.81 -44.33 3.69
CA VAL A 153 -38.17 -44.17 2.28
C VAL A 153 -39.21 -45.20 1.82
N TYR A 154 -39.30 -46.36 2.53
CA TYR A 154 -40.18 -47.44 2.20
C TYR A 154 -41.41 -47.54 3.13
N TYR A 155 -41.54 -46.64 4.14
CA TYR A 155 -42.71 -46.59 4.99
C TYR A 155 -43.91 -46.05 4.23
N ASN A 156 -44.95 -46.85 4.12
CA ASN A 156 -46.27 -46.41 3.70
C ASN A 156 -47.09 -46.09 4.94
N TYR A 157 -47.52 -44.85 5.08
CA TYR A 157 -48.41 -44.43 6.15
C TYR A 157 -49.84 -44.58 5.69
N ASP A 158 -50.64 -45.46 6.37
CA ASP A 158 -52.05 -45.49 6.22
C ASP A 158 -52.73 -44.49 7.16
N VAL A 159 -53.63 -43.67 6.62
CA VAL A 159 -54.41 -42.73 7.43
C VAL A 159 -55.40 -43.53 8.22
N ILE A 160 -55.31 -43.53 9.57
CA ILE A 160 -56.31 -44.11 10.44
C ILE A 160 -57.33 -43.00 10.71
N ASP A 161 -58.53 -43.13 10.15
CA ASP A 161 -59.68 -42.30 10.52
C ASP A 161 -60.26 -42.82 11.87
N ASP A 162 -60.30 -41.93 12.89
CA ASP A 162 -60.99 -42.14 14.16
C ASP A 162 -62.48 -41.79 14.05
#